data_e5e7004ba7cd1237b437c7070b9d921d
#
_entry.id   e5e7004ba7cd1237b437c7070b9d921d
#
_cell.length_a   1.000
_cell.length_b   1.000
_cell.length_c   1.000
_cell.angle_alpha   90.00
_cell.angle_beta   90.00
_cell.angle_gamma   90.00
#
_symmetry.space_group_name_H-M   'P 1'
#
loop_
_entity.id
_entity.type
_entity.pdbx_description
1 polymer ?
#
loop_
_entity_poly.entity_id
_entity_poly.type
_entity_poly.pdbx_seq_one_letter_code
_entity_poly.pdbx_strand_id
1 'polypeptide(L)'
;MGVSLIGLIAIVAIIVLAAVAYLFSRIVVVPSNLTGLISGSNRGTVKIIHPGGRDFVLPVIQTIQYLPFTQTTIGFKVTAEDENKINVNVAAVAAVKVGDSDEQVRAAAKRFLGKQNTDQAIADSAREALIGSLRSIIGHMTVTDLISDRDALQRNVFDDAKSIMANMGLEIDMLLSLIHI
;
A
#
# COMPACT_ATOMS: atom_id res chain seq x y z
N MET A 1 53.01 24.40 25.22
CA MET A 1 52.90 22.97 24.97
C MET A 1 52.47 22.81 23.50
N GLY A 2 53.45 22.60 22.62
CA GLY A 2 53.18 22.42 21.19
C GLY A 2 52.67 21.02 20.92
N VAL A 3 51.44 20.90 20.42
CA VAL A 3 50.94 19.63 19.86
C VAL A 3 51.89 19.33 18.67
N SER A 4 52.57 18.17 18.71
CA SER A 4 53.47 17.80 17.61
C SER A 4 52.64 17.70 16.32
N LEU A 5 53.20 18.10 15.19
CA LEU A 5 52.53 18.05 13.86
C LEU A 5 51.93 16.67 13.60
N ILE A 6 52.60 15.62 14.05
CA ILE A 6 52.14 14.20 13.99
C ILE A 6 50.87 13.99 14.82
N GLY A 7 50.78 14.59 16.00
CA GLY A 7 49.58 14.48 16.86
C GLY A 7 48.37 15.16 16.21
N LEU A 8 48.59 16.31 15.57
CA LEU A 8 47.51 17.03 14.87
C LEU A 8 46.98 16.24 13.66
N ILE A 9 47.90 15.66 12.88
CA ILE A 9 47.52 14.78 11.76
C ILE A 9 46.73 13.55 12.23
N ALA A 10 47.15 12.92 13.33
CA ALA A 10 46.48 11.77 13.89
C ALA A 10 45.05 12.13 14.36
N ILE A 11 44.85 13.27 15.01
CA ILE A 11 43.53 13.74 15.44
C ILE A 11 42.62 14.00 14.21
N VAL A 12 43.13 14.65 13.19
CA VAL A 12 42.38 14.92 11.97
C VAL A 12 41.99 13.61 11.28
N ALA A 13 42.91 12.64 11.19
CA ALA A 13 42.62 11.32 10.62
C ALA A 13 41.50 10.57 11.38
N ILE A 14 41.53 10.64 12.71
CA ILE A 14 40.49 10.01 13.54
C ILE A 14 39.12 10.68 13.33
N ILE A 15 39.10 12.02 13.25
CA ILE A 15 37.86 12.77 12.99
C ILE A 15 37.28 12.40 11.61
N VAL A 16 38.11 12.33 10.58
CA VAL A 16 37.69 11.94 9.22
C VAL A 16 37.17 10.52 9.21
N LEU A 17 37.85 9.57 9.85
CA LEU A 17 37.40 8.18 9.97
C LEU A 17 36.04 8.07 10.70
N ALA A 18 35.89 8.80 11.80
CA ALA A 18 34.64 8.85 12.56
C ALA A 18 33.49 9.47 11.70
N ALA A 19 33.77 10.52 10.95
CA ALA A 19 32.79 11.15 10.05
C ALA A 19 32.38 10.20 8.92
N VAL A 20 33.32 9.48 8.32
CA VAL A 20 33.06 8.49 7.28
C VAL A 20 32.22 7.32 7.84
N ALA A 21 32.60 6.77 8.99
CA ALA A 21 31.84 5.73 9.66
C ALA A 21 30.40 6.18 10.00
N TYR A 22 30.25 7.41 10.47
CA TYR A 22 28.95 8.03 10.74
C TYR A 22 28.10 8.13 9.46
N LEU A 23 28.67 8.56 8.34
CA LEU A 23 27.96 8.65 7.06
C LEU A 23 27.51 7.27 6.59
N PHE A 24 28.36 6.25 6.64
CA PHE A 24 27.99 4.88 6.25
C PHE A 24 26.90 4.28 7.15
N SER A 25 26.83 4.62 8.43
CA SER A 25 25.78 4.17 9.33
C SER A 25 24.39 4.74 9.01
N ARG A 26 24.29 5.68 8.09
CA ARG A 26 23.04 6.34 7.67
C ARG A 26 22.44 5.79 6.38
N ILE A 27 22.99 4.74 5.83
CA ILE A 27 22.42 4.03 4.70
C ILE A 27 21.28 3.16 5.23
N VAL A 28 20.07 3.44 4.80
CA VAL A 28 18.88 2.64 5.11
C VAL A 28 18.61 1.69 3.97
N VAL A 29 18.41 0.43 4.29
CA VAL A 29 17.98 -0.63 3.36
C VAL A 29 16.51 -0.90 3.62
N VAL A 30 15.69 -0.77 2.59
CA VAL A 30 14.26 -1.06 2.69
C VAL A 30 14.05 -2.57 2.50
N PRO A 31 13.36 -3.26 3.44
CA PRO A 31 13.00 -4.66 3.27
C PRO A 31 12.19 -4.91 1.99
N SER A 32 12.26 -6.12 1.43
CA SER A 32 11.59 -6.48 0.18
C SER A 32 10.05 -6.52 0.26
N ASN A 33 9.50 -6.54 1.45
CA ASN A 33 8.05 -6.53 1.71
C ASN A 33 7.49 -5.14 2.02
N LEU A 34 8.34 -4.10 2.01
CA LEU A 34 7.96 -2.73 2.35
C LEU A 34 8.43 -1.76 1.27
N THR A 35 7.68 -0.69 1.09
CA THR A 35 8.10 0.49 0.32
C THR A 35 8.46 1.59 1.30
N GLY A 36 9.67 2.13 1.18
CA GLY A 36 10.15 3.24 1.99
C GLY A 36 9.72 4.58 1.39
N LEU A 37 9.17 5.45 2.23
CA LEU A 37 8.80 6.81 1.85
C LEU A 37 9.59 7.79 2.71
N ILE A 38 10.47 8.54 2.08
CA ILE A 38 11.25 9.60 2.75
C ILE A 38 10.50 10.92 2.61
N SER A 39 10.11 11.50 3.74
CA SER A 39 9.54 12.84 3.84
C SER A 39 10.51 13.78 4.53
N GLY A 40 10.36 15.10 4.29
CA GLY A 40 11.20 16.13 4.94
C GLY A 40 12.26 16.73 4.05
N SER A 41 12.34 16.40 2.76
CA SER A 41 13.18 17.14 1.82
C SER A 41 12.58 18.51 1.51
N ASN A 42 13.46 19.52 1.31
CA ASN A 42 13.16 20.96 1.19
C ASN A 42 12.17 21.36 0.06
N ARG A 43 11.56 20.41 -0.64
CA ARG A 43 10.62 20.62 -1.76
C ARG A 43 9.24 19.95 -1.59
N GLY A 44 8.91 19.43 -0.40
CA GLY A 44 7.60 18.82 -0.17
C GLY A 44 7.31 17.54 -0.98
N THR A 45 8.28 17.04 -1.73
CA THR A 45 8.14 15.80 -2.51
C THR A 45 8.57 14.60 -1.67
N VAL A 46 7.68 13.63 -1.54
CA VAL A 46 7.98 12.33 -0.93
C VAL A 46 8.83 11.53 -1.92
N LYS A 47 10.03 11.13 -1.50
CA LYS A 47 10.89 10.22 -2.28
C LYS A 47 10.48 8.78 -1.97
N ILE A 48 10.21 8.01 -3.01
CA ILE A 48 9.83 6.59 -2.91
C ILE A 48 11.09 5.74 -3.06
N ILE A 49 11.26 4.78 -2.16
CA ILE A 49 12.28 3.74 -2.25
C ILE A 49 11.54 2.42 -2.44
N HIS A 50 11.70 1.81 -3.61
CA HIS A 50 11.10 0.52 -3.92
C HIS A 50 11.66 -0.61 -3.01
N PRO A 51 10.93 -1.72 -2.86
CA PRO A 51 11.37 -2.87 -2.08
C PRO A 51 12.78 -3.34 -2.44
N GLY A 52 13.62 -3.58 -1.43
CA GLY A 52 15.04 -3.93 -1.60
C GLY A 52 15.97 -2.78 -1.99
N GLY A 53 15.44 -1.58 -2.18
CA GLY A 53 16.23 -0.38 -2.47
C GLY A 53 17.03 0.11 -1.27
N ARG A 54 18.05 0.94 -1.56
CA ARG A 54 18.89 1.60 -0.54
C ARG A 54 18.88 3.08 -0.78
N ASP A 55 18.87 3.84 0.30
CA ASP A 55 19.01 5.29 0.22
C ASP A 55 19.69 5.85 1.47
N PHE A 56 20.20 7.07 1.33
CA PHE A 56 20.82 7.80 2.41
C PHE A 56 19.79 8.71 3.08
N VAL A 57 19.58 8.52 4.38
CA VAL A 57 18.59 9.29 5.16
C VAL A 57 19.31 10.16 6.19
N LEU A 58 19.04 11.46 6.12
CA LEU A 58 19.50 12.43 7.12
C LEU A 58 18.45 12.57 8.23
N PRO A 59 18.64 11.94 9.42
CA PRO A 59 17.60 11.85 10.44
C PRO A 59 17.23 13.20 11.09
N VAL A 60 18.03 14.24 10.86
CA VAL A 60 17.76 15.60 11.36
C VAL A 60 16.71 16.32 10.51
N ILE A 61 16.62 15.99 9.22
CA ILE A 61 15.80 16.71 8.24
C ILE A 61 14.79 15.78 7.53
N GLN A 62 15.00 14.48 7.61
CA GLN A 62 14.20 13.49 6.87
C GLN A 62 13.66 12.42 7.82
N THR A 63 12.42 12.04 7.56
CA THR A 63 11.76 10.92 8.24
C THR A 63 11.43 9.84 7.21
N ILE A 64 11.79 8.60 7.51
CA ILE A 64 11.38 7.45 6.70
C ILE A 64 10.14 6.81 7.31
N GLN A 65 9.16 6.52 6.48
CA GLN A 65 7.97 5.74 6.84
C GLN A 65 7.85 4.57 5.88
N TYR A 66 7.26 3.48 6.36
CA TYR A 66 7.13 2.26 5.57
C TYR A 66 5.67 2.00 5.24
N LEU A 67 5.41 1.65 3.98
CA LEU A 67 4.12 1.20 3.50
C LEU A 67 4.23 -0.28 3.17
N PRO A 68 3.31 -1.14 3.65
CA PRO A 68 3.32 -2.56 3.31
C PRO A 68 3.09 -2.75 1.81
N PHE A 69 3.91 -3.62 1.21
CA PHE A 69 3.88 -3.93 -0.23
C PHE A 69 3.44 -5.38 -0.47
N THR A 70 3.00 -6.03 0.60
CA THR A 70 2.52 -7.40 0.55
C THR A 70 1.05 -7.46 0.15
N GLN A 71 0.70 -8.52 -0.56
CA GLN A 71 -0.68 -8.82 -0.89
C GLN A 71 -1.47 -9.22 0.36
N THR A 72 -2.66 -8.65 0.52
CA THR A 72 -3.57 -8.97 1.63
C THR A 72 -4.85 -9.60 1.08
N THR A 73 -5.23 -10.75 1.63
CA THR A 73 -6.47 -11.43 1.27
C THR A 73 -7.60 -10.97 2.18
N ILE A 74 -8.71 -10.55 1.57
CA ILE A 74 -9.87 -10.00 2.24
C ILE A 74 -11.10 -10.85 1.92
N GLY A 75 -11.67 -11.49 2.94
CA GLY A 75 -12.98 -12.13 2.84
C GLY A 75 -14.08 -11.18 3.28
N PHE A 76 -15.19 -11.16 2.56
CA PHE A 76 -16.36 -10.36 2.90
C PHE A 76 -17.66 -11.03 2.46
N LYS A 77 -18.76 -10.64 3.11
CA LYS A 77 -20.12 -11.09 2.78
C LYS A 77 -21.01 -9.88 2.58
N VAL A 78 -21.87 -9.95 1.58
CA VAL A 78 -22.80 -8.89 1.24
C VAL A 78 -24.19 -9.49 1.13
N THR A 79 -25.15 -8.86 1.79
CA THR A 79 -26.58 -9.06 1.53
C THR A 79 -27.06 -7.85 0.74
N ALA A 80 -27.62 -8.08 -0.43
CA ALA A 80 -28.16 -7.05 -1.31
C ALA A 80 -29.44 -7.52 -1.97
N GLU A 81 -30.28 -6.60 -2.38
CA GLU A 81 -31.46 -6.88 -3.18
C GLU A 81 -31.09 -6.87 -4.68
N ASP A 82 -31.60 -7.84 -5.42
CA ASP A 82 -31.50 -7.88 -6.88
C ASP A 82 -32.46 -6.88 -7.55
N GLU A 83 -32.51 -6.84 -8.88
CA GLU A 83 -33.42 -6.00 -9.64
C GLU A 83 -34.90 -6.26 -9.28
N ASN A 84 -35.27 -7.49 -8.90
CA ASN A 84 -36.62 -7.91 -8.52
C ASN A 84 -36.90 -7.77 -7.01
N LYS A 85 -36.00 -7.11 -6.24
CA LYS A 85 -36.07 -6.93 -4.78
C LYS A 85 -36.00 -8.26 -3.99
N ILE A 86 -35.32 -9.24 -4.54
CA ILE A 86 -35.04 -10.50 -3.87
C ILE A 86 -33.72 -10.37 -3.12
N ASN A 87 -33.68 -10.72 -1.85
CA ASN A 87 -32.47 -10.70 -1.05
C ASN A 87 -31.52 -11.81 -1.49
N VAL A 88 -30.30 -11.43 -1.86
CA VAL A 88 -29.22 -12.33 -2.26
C VAL A 88 -28.05 -12.19 -1.30
N ASN A 89 -27.51 -13.33 -0.86
CA ASN A 89 -26.30 -13.36 -0.04
C ASN A 89 -25.12 -13.80 -0.90
N VAL A 90 -24.13 -12.94 -1.01
CA VAL A 90 -22.90 -13.22 -1.75
C VAL A 90 -21.72 -13.18 -0.79
N ALA A 91 -20.93 -14.26 -0.77
CA ALA A 91 -19.62 -14.27 -0.13
C ALA A 91 -18.54 -14.14 -1.20
N ALA A 92 -17.55 -13.29 -0.96
CA ALA A 92 -16.45 -13.09 -1.87
C ALA A 92 -15.11 -13.00 -1.13
N VAL A 93 -14.06 -13.33 -1.85
CA VAL A 93 -12.67 -13.19 -1.40
C VAL A 93 -11.92 -12.41 -2.46
N ALA A 94 -11.21 -11.39 -2.06
CA ALA A 94 -10.35 -10.60 -2.93
C ALA A 94 -8.94 -10.56 -2.38
N ALA A 95 -7.97 -10.51 -3.28
CA ALA A 95 -6.58 -10.25 -2.95
C ALA A 95 -6.22 -8.85 -3.45
N VAL A 96 -5.77 -8.00 -2.55
CA VAL A 96 -5.41 -6.60 -2.83
C VAL A 96 -4.00 -6.30 -2.37
N LYS A 97 -3.33 -5.42 -3.08
CA LYS A 97 -2.00 -4.91 -2.74
C LYS A 97 -1.94 -3.39 -3.00
N VAL A 98 -0.88 -2.75 -2.53
CA VAL A 98 -0.53 -1.41 -2.99
C VAL A 98 -0.02 -1.50 -4.43
N GLY A 99 -0.46 -0.61 -5.30
CA GLY A 99 -0.05 -0.62 -6.70
C GLY A 99 1.44 -0.31 -6.88
N ASP A 100 2.00 -0.81 -7.99
CA ASP A 100 3.44 -0.78 -8.26
C ASP A 100 3.93 0.58 -8.77
N SER A 101 3.04 1.44 -9.29
CA SER A 101 3.43 2.75 -9.82
C SER A 101 3.68 3.78 -8.71
N ASP A 102 4.62 4.68 -8.94
CA ASP A 102 4.92 5.79 -8.02
C ASP A 102 3.69 6.63 -7.68
N GLU A 103 2.77 6.78 -8.62
CA GLU A 103 1.53 7.53 -8.43
C GLU A 103 0.60 6.80 -7.45
N GLN A 104 0.42 5.49 -7.64
CA GLN A 104 -0.37 4.65 -6.74
C GLN A 104 0.24 4.58 -5.34
N VAL A 105 1.56 4.40 -5.24
CA VAL A 105 2.27 4.42 -3.95
C VAL A 105 2.06 5.76 -3.23
N ARG A 106 2.11 6.91 -3.94
CA ARG A 106 1.83 8.23 -3.35
C ARG A 106 0.37 8.37 -2.92
N ALA A 107 -0.58 7.85 -3.69
CA ALA A 107 -2.00 7.88 -3.35
C ALA A 107 -2.28 7.05 -2.11
N ALA A 108 -1.75 5.82 -2.03
CA ALA A 108 -1.84 4.95 -0.86
C ALA A 108 -1.17 5.58 0.37
N ALA A 109 0.02 6.16 0.19
CA ALA A 109 0.75 6.83 1.26
C ALA A 109 -0.06 7.97 1.89
N LYS A 110 -0.64 8.86 1.07
CA LYS A 110 -1.47 9.98 1.56
C LYS A 110 -2.67 9.52 2.39
N ARG A 111 -3.19 8.33 2.13
CA ARG A 111 -4.41 7.82 2.75
C ARG A 111 -4.14 6.94 3.97
N PHE A 112 -3.10 6.14 3.92
CA PHE A 112 -2.86 5.07 4.89
C PHE A 112 -1.66 5.28 5.80
N LEU A 113 -0.66 6.09 5.40
CA LEU A 113 0.49 6.40 6.24
C LEU A 113 0.06 7.12 7.53
N GLY A 114 0.72 6.76 8.62
CA GLY A 114 0.45 7.34 9.95
C GLY A 114 -0.72 6.71 10.72
N LYS A 115 -1.43 5.74 10.14
CA LYS A 115 -2.42 4.94 10.88
C LYS A 115 -1.71 3.88 11.71
N GLN A 116 -2.22 3.59 12.92
CA GLN A 116 -1.61 2.64 13.86
C GLN A 116 -1.43 1.22 13.29
N ASN A 117 -2.34 0.82 12.39
CA ASN A 117 -2.27 -0.46 11.69
C ASN A 117 -2.60 -0.22 10.21
N THR A 118 -1.56 0.06 9.43
CA THR A 118 -1.69 0.39 8.00
C THR A 118 -2.26 -0.78 7.21
N ASP A 119 -1.84 -2.02 7.48
CA ASP A 119 -2.36 -3.23 6.81
C ASP A 119 -3.86 -3.38 7.02
N GLN A 120 -4.33 -3.23 8.26
CA GLN A 120 -5.75 -3.32 8.58
C GLN A 120 -6.55 -2.19 7.93
N ALA A 121 -6.00 -0.97 7.92
CA ALA A 121 -6.67 0.17 7.30
C ALA A 121 -6.81 0.02 5.78
N ILE A 122 -5.81 -0.57 5.12
CA ILE A 122 -5.88 -0.93 3.70
C ILE A 122 -6.95 -2.00 3.50
N ALA A 123 -6.92 -3.08 4.29
CA ALA A 123 -7.89 -4.18 4.19
C ALA A 123 -9.32 -3.70 4.40
N ASP A 124 -9.58 -2.86 5.38
CA ASP A 124 -10.92 -2.35 5.68
C ASP A 124 -11.43 -1.41 4.59
N SER A 125 -10.58 -0.49 4.12
CA SER A 125 -10.97 0.43 3.02
C SER A 125 -11.24 -0.32 1.72
N ALA A 126 -10.43 -1.33 1.41
CA ALA A 126 -10.64 -2.19 0.24
C ALA A 126 -11.91 -3.03 0.38
N ARG A 127 -12.18 -3.57 1.56
CA ARG A 127 -13.41 -4.33 1.85
C ARG A 127 -14.65 -3.46 1.64
N GLU A 128 -14.67 -2.24 2.16
CA GLU A 128 -15.80 -1.32 2.01
C GLU A 128 -16.06 -0.97 0.53
N ALA A 129 -15.00 -0.70 -0.22
CA ALA A 129 -15.13 -0.41 -1.65
C ALA A 129 -15.69 -1.60 -2.42
N LEU A 130 -15.17 -2.82 -2.17
CA LEU A 130 -15.66 -4.05 -2.81
C LEU A 130 -17.11 -4.36 -2.44
N ILE A 131 -17.51 -4.15 -1.19
CA ILE A 131 -18.90 -4.31 -0.75
C ILE A 131 -19.81 -3.32 -1.49
N GLY A 132 -19.36 -2.07 -1.66
CA GLY A 132 -20.09 -1.05 -2.40
C GLY A 132 -20.29 -1.43 -3.86
N SER A 133 -19.21 -1.80 -4.57
CA SER A 133 -19.25 -2.24 -5.95
C SER A 133 -20.14 -3.47 -6.13
N LEU A 134 -19.98 -4.50 -5.28
CA LEU A 134 -20.76 -5.73 -5.37
C LEU A 134 -22.25 -5.45 -5.16
N ARG A 135 -22.61 -4.61 -4.18
CA ARG A 135 -24.01 -4.23 -3.94
C ARG A 135 -24.61 -3.48 -5.12
N SER A 136 -23.84 -2.56 -5.71
CA SER A 136 -24.27 -1.81 -6.89
C SER A 136 -24.57 -2.75 -8.07
N ILE A 137 -23.67 -3.68 -8.36
CA ILE A 137 -23.82 -4.62 -9.50
C ILE A 137 -24.98 -5.59 -9.25
N ILE A 138 -25.12 -6.15 -8.02
CA ILE A 138 -26.26 -7.03 -7.69
C ILE A 138 -27.59 -6.33 -7.91
N GLY A 139 -27.72 -5.05 -7.54
CA GLY A 139 -28.95 -4.28 -7.74
C GLY A 139 -29.35 -4.05 -9.20
N HIS A 140 -28.47 -4.34 -10.17
CA HIS A 140 -28.71 -4.23 -11.59
C HIS A 140 -28.77 -5.59 -12.32
N MET A 141 -28.75 -6.70 -11.58
CA MET A 141 -28.81 -8.05 -12.13
C MET A 141 -29.99 -8.83 -11.52
N THR A 142 -30.52 -9.78 -12.25
CA THR A 142 -31.53 -10.71 -11.69
C THR A 142 -30.85 -11.89 -11.00
N VAL A 143 -31.56 -12.55 -10.07
CA VAL A 143 -31.07 -13.79 -9.44
C VAL A 143 -30.67 -14.84 -10.48
N THR A 144 -31.42 -14.94 -11.56
CA THR A 144 -31.13 -15.87 -12.65
C THR A 144 -29.80 -15.56 -13.31
N ASP A 145 -29.52 -14.27 -13.60
CA ASP A 145 -28.24 -13.83 -14.18
C ASP A 145 -27.08 -14.06 -13.22
N LEU A 146 -27.28 -13.75 -11.94
CA LEU A 146 -26.27 -13.98 -10.90
C LEU A 146 -25.85 -15.45 -10.77
N ILE A 147 -26.78 -16.39 -10.99
CA ILE A 147 -26.49 -17.83 -10.94
C ILE A 147 -25.90 -18.33 -12.26
N SER A 148 -26.46 -17.91 -13.39
CA SER A 148 -26.08 -18.43 -14.71
C SER A 148 -24.79 -17.85 -15.25
N ASP A 149 -24.48 -16.59 -14.94
CA ASP A 149 -23.29 -15.89 -15.43
C ASP A 149 -22.44 -15.28 -14.30
N ARG A 150 -21.86 -16.16 -13.49
CA ARG A 150 -20.95 -15.77 -12.39
C ARG A 150 -19.72 -15.02 -12.90
N ASP A 151 -19.26 -15.35 -14.10
CA ASP A 151 -18.10 -14.71 -14.70
C ASP A 151 -18.41 -13.26 -15.09
N ALA A 152 -19.63 -12.98 -15.55
CA ALA A 152 -20.05 -11.61 -15.79
C ALA A 152 -20.14 -10.80 -14.51
N LEU A 153 -20.72 -11.36 -13.44
CA LEU A 153 -20.73 -10.71 -12.13
C LEU A 153 -19.31 -10.38 -11.68
N GLN A 154 -18.41 -11.37 -11.73
CA GLN A 154 -17.02 -11.19 -11.30
C GLN A 154 -16.33 -10.10 -12.12
N ARG A 155 -16.45 -10.09 -13.45
CA ARG A 155 -15.88 -9.06 -14.33
C ARG A 155 -16.42 -7.67 -14.01
N ASN A 156 -17.75 -7.54 -13.92
CA ASN A 156 -18.39 -6.25 -13.66
C ASN A 156 -17.96 -5.66 -12.31
N VAL A 157 -17.93 -6.48 -11.25
CA VAL A 157 -17.46 -6.07 -9.91
C VAL A 157 -15.98 -5.72 -9.94
N PHE A 158 -15.16 -6.49 -10.64
CA PHE A 158 -13.74 -6.24 -10.77
C PHE A 158 -13.47 -4.90 -11.48
N ASP A 159 -14.14 -4.63 -12.59
CA ASP A 159 -13.96 -3.42 -13.38
C ASP A 159 -14.42 -2.17 -12.62
N ASP A 160 -15.56 -2.24 -11.93
CA ASP A 160 -16.07 -1.15 -11.09
C ASP A 160 -15.14 -0.90 -9.90
N ALA A 161 -14.80 -1.93 -9.15
CA ALA A 161 -13.91 -1.82 -8.00
C ALA A 161 -12.50 -1.36 -8.37
N LYS A 162 -11.99 -1.76 -9.54
CA LYS A 162 -10.66 -1.38 -10.03
C LYS A 162 -10.47 0.13 -10.09
N SER A 163 -11.48 0.85 -10.57
CA SER A 163 -11.42 2.31 -10.65
C SER A 163 -11.37 2.97 -9.27
N ILE A 164 -12.16 2.47 -8.33
CA ILE A 164 -12.21 2.94 -6.95
C ILE A 164 -10.89 2.65 -6.23
N MET A 165 -10.38 1.43 -6.40
CA MET A 165 -9.10 1.01 -5.81
C MET A 165 -7.91 1.80 -6.34
N ALA A 166 -7.85 2.06 -7.65
CA ALA A 166 -6.80 2.86 -8.28
C ALA A 166 -6.73 4.26 -7.67
N ASN A 167 -7.86 4.91 -7.40
CA ASN A 167 -7.94 6.21 -6.72
C ASN A 167 -7.42 6.16 -5.26
N MET A 168 -7.39 4.99 -4.65
CA MET A 168 -6.81 4.77 -3.32
C MET A 168 -5.33 4.35 -3.38
N GLY A 169 -4.79 4.13 -4.57
CA GLY A 169 -3.45 3.60 -4.77
C GLY A 169 -3.35 2.09 -4.54
N LEU A 170 -4.48 1.39 -4.60
CA LEU A 170 -4.56 -0.07 -4.43
C LEU A 170 -4.82 -0.75 -5.77
N GLU A 171 -4.42 -2.01 -5.85
CA GLU A 171 -4.64 -2.89 -6.99
C GLU A 171 -5.28 -4.20 -6.54
N ILE A 172 -6.22 -4.70 -7.35
CA ILE A 172 -6.86 -5.99 -7.12
C ILE A 172 -6.16 -7.01 -8.00
N ASP A 173 -5.52 -8.00 -7.38
CA ASP A 173 -4.87 -9.09 -8.10
C ASP A 173 -5.86 -10.20 -8.46
N MET A 174 -6.82 -10.47 -7.56
CA MET A 174 -7.79 -11.55 -7.72
C MET A 174 -9.09 -11.23 -7.00
N LEU A 175 -10.19 -11.59 -7.62
CA LEU A 175 -11.53 -11.55 -7.01
C LEU A 175 -12.22 -12.90 -7.28
N LEU A 176 -12.63 -13.58 -6.22
CA LEU A 176 -13.41 -14.81 -6.27
C LEU A 176 -14.71 -14.60 -5.53
N SER A 177 -15.85 -14.92 -6.16
CA SER A 177 -17.16 -14.83 -5.52
C SER A 177 -17.80 -16.20 -5.39
N LEU A 178 -18.41 -16.46 -4.22
CA LEU A 178 -19.26 -17.60 -3.94
C LEU A 178 -20.67 -17.09 -3.67
N ILE A 179 -21.62 -17.46 -4.53
CA ILE A 179 -23.02 -17.05 -4.37
C ILE A 179 -23.71 -18.12 -3.53
N HIS A 180 -24.30 -17.70 -2.41
CA HIS A 180 -25.23 -18.45 -1.60
C HIS A 180 -26.59 -17.75 -1.66
N ILE A 181 -27.60 -18.44 -2.11
CA ILE A 181 -29.00 -17.97 -2.13
C ILE A 181 -29.70 -18.56 -0.91
#